data_45590eb980245bc8186db1f709944bc0
#
_entry.id   45590eb980245bc8186db1f709944bc0
#
_cell.length_a   1.000
_cell.length_b   1.000
_cell.length_c   1.000
_cell.angle_alpha   90.00
_cell.angle_beta   90.00
_cell.angle_gamma   90.00
#
_symmetry.space_group_name_H-M   'P 1'
#
loop_
_entity.id
_entity.type
_entity.pdbx_description
1 polymer ?
#
loop_
_entity_poly.entity_id
_entity_poly.type
_entity_poly.pdbx_seq_one_letter_code
_entity_poly.pdbx_strand_id
1 'polypeptide(L)'
;MTRKTIAKGWMALGFVALLAAGVAAAAEPAVAADAGADPFVLPGDYAQSTTVDELRDRFGAANVVVDESPREDGTPGRRVVLFPDDPTRRAFVAFHDEAALEGIASIVVRDAGSRWRGKGGVHVGMSLADLRRANGWRFNYLGFDADGRGWVHDQWSPSDGDENTLGQLDVGEGEHMYFGVELRLRGAPGEVPADAYPHDDAPSSDDPRWPRIGELAEVAALIASTSLDDEWE
;
A
#
# COMPACT_ATOMS: atom_id res chain seq x y z
N MET A 1 8.40 94.27 39.15
CA MET A 1 9.70 94.45 39.87
C MET A 1 10.20 93.07 40.28
N THR A 2 11.41 92.83 39.91
CA THR A 2 12.44 91.89 40.46
C THR A 2 12.31 90.43 40.30
N ARG A 3 13.07 89.95 39.42
CA ARG A 3 13.74 88.67 39.18
C ARG A 3 14.06 87.86 40.44
N LYS A 4 14.05 86.58 40.34
CA LYS A 4 15.22 85.72 40.72
C LYS A 4 15.17 84.38 40.04
N THR A 5 16.15 84.20 39.22
CA THR A 5 16.63 82.96 38.60
C THR A 5 17.32 82.13 39.67
N ILE A 6 17.08 80.77 39.70
CA ILE A 6 18.08 79.83 40.24
C ILE A 6 18.09 78.60 39.38
N ALA A 7 19.28 78.28 38.97
CA ALA A 7 19.64 77.18 38.08
C ALA A 7 19.93 75.88 38.86
N LYS A 8 19.93 74.84 38.10
CA LYS A 8 20.79 73.62 38.20
C LYS A 8 20.36 72.44 38.99
N GLY A 9 20.49 71.38 38.32
CA GLY A 9 20.73 70.07 38.88
C GLY A 9 20.61 68.95 37.85
N TRP A 10 21.61 68.88 36.95
CA TRP A 10 21.73 67.69 36.11
C TRP A 10 22.40 66.59 36.92
N MET A 11 21.65 65.53 37.25
CA MET A 11 22.23 64.24 37.66
C MET A 11 22.10 63.30 36.46
N ALA A 12 23.21 62.96 35.92
CA ALA A 12 23.39 61.90 34.94
C ALA A 12 23.33 60.56 35.67
N LEU A 13 22.23 59.79 35.47
CA LEU A 13 22.18 58.37 35.81
C LEU A 13 22.72 57.62 34.62
N GLY A 14 23.90 56.99 34.82
CA GLY A 14 24.47 56.03 33.90
C GLY A 14 23.63 54.75 33.82
N PHE A 15 23.07 54.49 32.65
CA PHE A 15 22.48 53.22 32.32
C PHE A 15 23.63 52.26 31.98
N VAL A 16 23.90 51.29 32.84
CA VAL A 16 24.69 50.10 32.51
C VAL A 16 23.82 49.17 31.70
N ALA A 17 24.07 49.12 30.40
CA ALA A 17 23.48 48.13 29.52
C ALA A 17 24.18 46.79 29.72
N LEU A 18 23.56 45.86 30.41
CA LEU A 18 23.98 44.45 30.45
C LEU A 18 23.64 43.81 29.08
N LEU A 19 24.65 43.62 28.24
CA LEU A 19 24.57 42.77 27.05
C LEU A 19 24.49 41.31 27.52
N ALA A 20 23.27 40.75 27.56
CA ALA A 20 23.08 39.32 27.63
C ALA A 20 23.42 38.74 26.24
N ALA A 21 24.60 38.14 26.10
CA ALA A 21 24.95 37.32 24.96
C ALA A 21 24.09 36.03 25.00
N GLY A 22 23.00 36.04 24.26
CA GLY A 22 22.22 34.83 24.01
C GLY A 22 23.05 33.90 23.14
N VAL A 23 23.51 32.77 23.72
CA VAL A 23 24.04 31.64 22.95
C VAL A 23 22.89 31.05 22.21
N ALA A 24 22.77 31.37 20.90
CA ALA A 24 21.92 30.63 19.98
C ALA A 24 22.52 29.22 19.85
N ALA A 25 21.93 28.27 20.53
CA ALA A 25 22.16 26.86 20.23
C ALA A 25 21.77 26.65 18.77
N ALA A 26 22.76 26.47 17.90
CA ALA A 26 22.54 25.99 16.56
C ALA A 26 21.90 24.61 16.70
N ALA A 27 20.63 24.49 16.33
CA ALA A 27 20.01 23.20 16.11
C ALA A 27 20.86 22.48 15.06
N GLU A 28 21.48 21.37 15.45
CA GLU A 28 22.10 20.46 14.50
C GLU A 28 21.03 20.12 13.44
N PRO A 29 21.38 20.18 12.13
CA PRO A 29 20.46 19.71 11.13
C PRO A 29 20.16 18.24 11.45
N ALA A 30 18.89 17.94 11.71
CA ALA A 30 18.43 16.55 11.77
C ALA A 30 18.97 15.87 10.51
N VAL A 31 19.80 14.87 10.69
CA VAL A 31 20.26 13.99 9.61
C VAL A 31 18.99 13.58 8.91
N ALA A 32 18.84 13.98 7.64
CA ALA A 32 17.75 13.52 6.81
C ALA A 32 17.81 11.99 6.87
N ALA A 33 16.82 11.39 7.50
CA ALA A 33 16.63 9.95 7.41
C ALA A 33 16.66 9.64 5.93
N ASP A 34 17.51 8.68 5.57
CA ASP A 34 17.59 8.14 4.22
C ASP A 34 16.16 8.03 3.71
N ALA A 35 15.88 8.67 2.56
CA ALA A 35 14.54 8.65 2.01
C ALA A 35 14.30 7.22 1.49
N GLY A 36 14.02 6.31 2.41
CA GLY A 36 13.68 4.93 2.14
C GLY A 36 12.55 4.87 1.11
N ALA A 37 12.45 3.76 0.41
CA ALA A 37 11.36 3.51 -0.53
C ALA A 37 10.02 3.87 0.11
N ASP A 38 9.05 4.35 -0.69
CA ASP A 38 7.71 4.68 -0.17
C ASP A 38 7.12 3.44 0.51
N PRO A 39 6.83 3.46 1.82
CA PRO A 39 6.36 2.28 2.54
C PRO A 39 4.97 1.80 2.11
N PHE A 40 4.28 2.56 1.25
CA PHE A 40 2.96 2.23 0.72
C PHE A 40 3.02 1.65 -0.71
N VAL A 41 4.11 0.98 -1.05
CA VAL A 41 4.29 0.27 -2.33
C VAL A 41 4.38 -1.23 -2.09
N LEU A 42 3.66 -2.04 -2.90
CA LEU A 42 3.67 -3.48 -2.88
C LEU A 42 4.28 -4.06 -4.18
N PRO A 43 5.11 -5.11 -4.06
CA PRO A 43 5.62 -5.65 -2.81
C PRO A 43 6.66 -4.74 -2.15
N GLY A 44 7.27 -3.77 -2.85
CA GLY A 44 8.26 -2.83 -2.30
C GLY A 44 9.42 -3.58 -1.60
N ASP A 45 9.76 -3.13 -0.40
CA ASP A 45 10.82 -3.72 0.44
C ASP A 45 10.27 -4.77 1.43
N TYR A 46 9.03 -5.21 1.25
CA TYR A 46 8.47 -6.27 2.10
C TYR A 46 8.98 -7.62 1.64
N ALA A 47 9.30 -8.47 2.63
CA ALA A 47 9.77 -9.83 2.45
C ALA A 47 9.10 -10.75 3.47
N GLN A 48 9.18 -12.05 3.27
CA GLN A 48 8.71 -13.04 4.24
C GLN A 48 9.33 -12.81 5.63
N SER A 49 10.59 -12.41 5.68
CA SER A 49 11.32 -12.15 6.92
C SER A 49 10.94 -10.84 7.62
N THR A 50 10.12 -9.98 7.01
CA THR A 50 9.68 -8.72 7.63
C THR A 50 8.90 -9.01 8.91
N THR A 51 9.34 -8.44 10.01
CA THR A 51 8.78 -8.67 11.36
C THR A 51 7.72 -7.64 11.74
N VAL A 52 6.89 -7.98 12.72
CA VAL A 52 5.91 -7.02 13.30
C VAL A 52 6.60 -5.81 13.91
N ASP A 53 7.80 -5.98 14.47
CA ASP A 53 8.55 -4.86 15.05
C ASP A 53 9.07 -3.92 13.97
N GLU A 54 9.54 -4.44 12.84
CA GLU A 54 9.90 -3.60 11.68
C GLU A 54 8.68 -2.86 11.11
N LEU A 55 7.49 -3.48 11.10
CA LEU A 55 6.25 -2.78 10.74
C LEU A 55 5.92 -1.66 11.74
N ARG A 56 6.14 -1.89 13.05
CA ARG A 56 5.94 -0.86 14.09
C ARG A 56 6.93 0.28 13.97
N ASP A 57 8.19 -0.01 13.65
CA ASP A 57 9.21 1.02 13.42
C ASP A 57 8.89 1.85 12.18
N ARG A 58 8.40 1.20 11.12
CA ARG A 58 8.04 1.85 9.85
C ARG A 58 6.79 2.72 9.95
N PHE A 59 5.77 2.24 10.64
CA PHE A 59 4.43 2.86 10.65
C PHE A 59 4.03 3.49 11.99
N GLY A 60 4.81 3.25 13.05
CA GLY A 60 4.48 3.61 14.42
C GLY A 60 3.60 2.54 15.10
N ALA A 61 3.94 2.20 16.34
CA ALA A 61 3.30 1.11 17.09
C ALA A 61 1.77 1.22 17.21
N ALA A 62 1.24 2.45 17.28
CA ALA A 62 -0.20 2.69 17.37
C ALA A 62 -0.98 2.32 16.09
N ASN A 63 -0.28 2.23 14.96
CA ASN A 63 -0.88 1.91 13.66
C ASN A 63 -0.70 0.44 13.25
N VAL A 64 -0.14 -0.41 14.13
CA VAL A 64 0.13 -1.83 13.87
C VAL A 64 -0.58 -2.64 14.94
N VAL A 65 -1.78 -3.09 14.64
CA VAL A 65 -2.70 -3.72 15.60
C VAL A 65 -2.87 -5.19 15.27
N VAL A 66 -2.72 -6.04 16.28
CA VAL A 66 -3.04 -7.47 16.14
C VAL A 66 -4.56 -7.63 16.18
N ASP A 67 -5.12 -8.23 15.16
CA ASP A 67 -6.53 -8.56 15.04
C ASP A 67 -6.68 -10.08 15.22
N GLU A 68 -7.50 -10.49 16.19
CA GLU A 68 -7.81 -11.87 16.52
C GLU A 68 -9.27 -12.22 16.15
N SER A 69 -9.87 -11.47 15.23
CA SER A 69 -11.21 -11.75 14.73
C SER A 69 -11.24 -13.09 14.00
N PRO A 70 -12.29 -13.90 14.16
CA PRO A 70 -12.47 -15.13 13.41
C PRO A 70 -12.42 -14.86 11.90
N ARG A 71 -11.93 -15.84 11.13
CA ARG A 71 -12.04 -15.85 9.67
C ARG A 71 -13.51 -15.96 9.23
N GLU A 72 -13.76 -15.77 7.96
CA GLU A 72 -15.12 -15.84 7.38
C GLU A 72 -15.77 -17.20 7.61
N ASP A 73 -14.99 -18.29 7.66
CA ASP A 73 -15.44 -19.65 7.98
C ASP A 73 -15.69 -19.88 9.48
N GLY A 74 -15.45 -18.88 10.33
CA GLY A 74 -15.59 -18.95 11.78
C GLY A 74 -14.42 -19.59 12.51
N THR A 75 -13.35 -19.98 11.83
CA THR A 75 -12.14 -20.48 12.48
C THR A 75 -11.37 -19.34 13.17
N PRO A 76 -10.62 -19.61 14.25
CA PRO A 76 -9.74 -18.63 14.85
C PRO A 76 -8.73 -18.12 13.81
N GLY A 77 -8.56 -16.81 13.73
CA GLY A 77 -7.56 -16.16 12.88
C GLY A 77 -6.75 -15.16 13.70
N ARG A 78 -5.49 -14.96 13.32
CA ARG A 78 -4.65 -13.95 13.91
C ARG A 78 -3.82 -13.29 12.82
N ARG A 79 -3.95 -11.98 12.70
CA ARG A 79 -3.28 -11.18 11.67
C ARG A 79 -2.89 -9.81 12.22
N VAL A 80 -2.12 -9.07 11.49
CA VAL A 80 -1.86 -7.66 11.77
C VAL A 80 -2.68 -6.79 10.82
N VAL A 81 -3.32 -5.77 11.39
CA VAL A 81 -3.96 -4.70 10.61
C VAL A 81 -3.13 -3.44 10.74
N LEU A 82 -2.64 -2.95 9.62
CA LEU A 82 -2.00 -1.65 9.52
C LEU A 82 -3.06 -0.57 9.40
N PHE A 83 -2.96 0.50 10.19
CA PHE A 83 -3.88 1.65 10.17
C PHE A 83 -5.37 1.26 10.23
N PRO A 84 -5.83 0.53 11.25
CA PRO A 84 -7.20 -0.01 11.29
C PRO A 84 -8.29 1.07 11.13
N ASP A 85 -8.04 2.29 11.61
CA ASP A 85 -8.98 3.40 11.60
C ASP A 85 -8.84 4.32 10.36
N ASP A 86 -7.88 4.06 9.48
CA ASP A 86 -7.63 4.87 8.29
C ASP A 86 -7.70 4.02 7.00
N PRO A 87 -8.86 3.96 6.34
CA PRO A 87 -9.03 3.15 5.13
C PRO A 87 -8.12 3.59 3.97
N THR A 88 -7.59 4.83 4.00
CA THR A 88 -6.66 5.27 2.96
C THR A 88 -5.28 4.65 3.12
N ARG A 89 -4.94 4.10 4.28
CA ARG A 89 -3.65 3.48 4.59
C ARG A 89 -3.77 2.03 5.08
N ARG A 90 -5.00 1.56 5.31
CA ARG A 90 -5.23 0.23 5.87
C ARG A 90 -4.68 -0.87 4.97
N ALA A 91 -4.03 -1.85 5.60
CA ALA A 91 -3.63 -3.11 4.97
C ALA A 91 -3.75 -4.25 5.99
N PHE A 92 -3.95 -5.46 5.49
CA PHE A 92 -4.06 -6.69 6.27
C PHE A 92 -2.83 -7.54 6.01
N VAL A 93 -2.14 -7.94 7.08
CA VAL A 93 -0.91 -8.75 7.01
C VAL A 93 -1.19 -10.11 7.64
N ALA A 94 -1.10 -11.16 6.85
CA ALA A 94 -1.18 -12.54 7.31
C ALA A 94 0.23 -13.14 7.47
N PHE A 95 0.35 -14.16 8.30
CA PHE A 95 1.61 -14.80 8.64
C PHE A 95 1.52 -16.31 8.47
N HIS A 96 2.62 -16.96 8.11
CA HIS A 96 2.70 -18.43 8.05
C HIS A 96 2.58 -19.04 9.46
N ASP A 97 3.21 -18.44 10.46
CA ASP A 97 2.95 -18.75 11.88
C ASP A 97 2.10 -17.63 12.49
N GLU A 98 0.79 -17.84 12.48
CA GLU A 98 -0.16 -16.87 13.04
C GLU A 98 -0.04 -16.74 14.56
N ALA A 99 0.37 -17.81 15.26
CA ALA A 99 0.51 -17.76 16.71
C ALA A 99 1.70 -16.91 17.15
N ALA A 100 2.83 -17.02 16.44
CA ALA A 100 4.02 -16.23 16.68
C ALA A 100 3.98 -14.87 15.95
N LEU A 101 3.15 -14.71 14.90
CA LEU A 101 3.17 -13.61 13.93
C LEU A 101 4.54 -13.54 13.23
N GLU A 102 5.00 -14.69 12.74
CA GLU A 102 6.28 -14.84 12.06
C GLU A 102 6.09 -15.32 10.62
N GLY A 103 6.95 -14.81 9.76
CA GLY A 103 6.95 -15.11 8.33
C GLY A 103 5.71 -14.54 7.64
N ILE A 104 5.80 -13.32 7.09
CA ILE A 104 4.69 -12.76 6.33
C ILE A 104 4.31 -13.72 5.21
N ALA A 105 3.06 -14.16 5.21
CA ALA A 105 2.45 -14.93 4.13
C ALA A 105 1.89 -13.99 3.06
N SER A 106 1.18 -12.93 3.50
CA SER A 106 0.61 -11.95 2.57
C SER A 106 0.39 -10.58 3.17
N ILE A 107 0.33 -9.57 2.29
CA ILE A 107 -0.14 -8.22 2.58
C ILE A 107 -1.25 -7.89 1.57
N VAL A 108 -2.44 -7.58 2.07
CA VAL A 108 -3.63 -7.33 1.25
C VAL A 108 -4.18 -5.94 1.50
N VAL A 109 -4.47 -5.20 0.42
CA VAL A 109 -5.07 -3.87 0.45
C VAL A 109 -6.35 -3.88 -0.38
N ARG A 110 -7.51 -3.61 0.25
CA ARG A 110 -8.83 -3.70 -0.40
C ARG A 110 -9.61 -2.39 -0.43
N ASP A 111 -9.19 -1.39 0.32
CA ASP A 111 -9.98 -0.16 0.48
C ASP A 111 -9.93 0.72 -0.75
N ALA A 112 -11.10 1.14 -1.22
CA ALA A 112 -11.22 2.12 -2.28
C ALA A 112 -10.62 3.47 -1.82
N GLY A 113 -9.86 4.11 -2.69
CA GLY A 113 -9.16 5.37 -2.36
C GLY A 113 -7.90 5.18 -1.51
N SER A 114 -7.44 3.94 -1.33
CA SER A 114 -6.18 3.66 -0.67
C SER A 114 -5.00 4.38 -1.35
N ARG A 115 -4.05 4.85 -0.54
CA ARG A 115 -2.77 5.41 -1.04
C ARG A 115 -1.76 4.33 -1.44
N TRP A 116 -1.98 3.09 -1.05
CA TRP A 116 -1.14 1.98 -1.45
C TRP A 116 -1.09 1.86 -2.97
N ARG A 117 0.07 1.52 -3.48
CA ARG A 117 0.29 1.27 -4.90
C ARG A 117 1.03 -0.04 -5.08
N GLY A 118 0.62 -0.82 -6.07
CA GLY A 118 1.41 -1.92 -6.59
C GLY A 118 2.49 -1.42 -7.55
N LYS A 119 3.35 -2.34 -7.98
CA LYS A 119 4.31 -2.09 -9.04
C LYS A 119 3.62 -1.45 -10.25
N GLY A 120 4.29 -0.53 -10.92
CA GLY A 120 3.70 0.20 -12.05
C GLY A 120 2.57 1.17 -11.71
N GLY A 121 2.35 1.48 -10.42
CA GLY A 121 1.30 2.39 -9.97
C GLY A 121 -0.09 1.76 -9.91
N VAL A 122 -0.19 0.43 -9.95
CA VAL A 122 -1.45 -0.31 -9.81
C VAL A 122 -2.14 0.08 -8.50
N HIS A 123 -3.46 0.25 -8.53
CA HIS A 123 -4.24 0.67 -7.37
C HIS A 123 -5.65 0.07 -7.38
N VAL A 124 -6.27 -0.01 -6.21
CA VAL A 124 -7.66 -0.46 -6.07
C VAL A 124 -8.59 0.47 -6.87
N GLY A 125 -9.47 -0.13 -7.67
CA GLY A 125 -10.36 0.56 -8.59
C GLY A 125 -9.79 0.80 -10.00
N MET A 126 -8.52 0.44 -10.26
CA MET A 126 -7.95 0.49 -11.62
C MET A 126 -8.70 -0.47 -12.55
N SER A 127 -9.06 -0.04 -13.75
CA SER A 127 -9.72 -0.93 -14.72
C SER A 127 -8.77 -2.04 -15.23
N LEU A 128 -9.32 -3.18 -15.62
CA LEU A 128 -8.52 -4.26 -16.23
C LEU A 128 -7.82 -3.78 -17.52
N ALA A 129 -8.41 -2.87 -18.26
CA ALA A 129 -7.77 -2.26 -19.44
C ALA A 129 -6.55 -1.41 -19.05
N ASP A 130 -6.63 -0.63 -17.97
CA ASP A 130 -5.51 0.16 -17.47
C ASP A 130 -4.43 -0.74 -16.84
N LEU A 131 -4.84 -1.79 -16.14
CA LEU A 131 -3.95 -2.79 -15.58
C LEU A 131 -3.11 -3.47 -16.68
N ARG A 132 -3.76 -3.88 -17.79
CA ARG A 132 -3.05 -4.42 -18.97
C ARG A 132 -2.08 -3.40 -19.57
N ARG A 133 -2.46 -2.13 -19.60
CA ARG A 133 -1.57 -1.07 -20.08
C ARG A 133 -0.36 -0.86 -19.15
N ALA A 134 -0.57 -0.93 -17.83
CA ALA A 134 0.49 -0.85 -16.85
C ALA A 134 1.45 -2.05 -16.93
N ASN A 135 0.91 -3.23 -17.27
CA ASN A 135 1.72 -4.42 -17.51
C ASN A 135 2.54 -4.36 -18.82
N GLY A 136 2.13 -3.52 -19.76
CA GLY A 136 2.76 -3.40 -21.07
C GLY A 136 2.50 -4.57 -22.03
N TRP A 137 1.91 -5.64 -21.56
CA TRP A 137 1.59 -6.84 -22.31
C TRP A 137 0.31 -7.49 -21.78
N ARG A 138 -0.30 -8.41 -22.59
CA ARG A 138 -1.41 -9.24 -22.14
C ARG A 138 -0.93 -10.21 -21.06
N PHE A 139 -1.82 -10.62 -20.20
CA PHE A 139 -1.60 -11.63 -19.14
C PHE A 139 -2.85 -12.47 -18.99
N ASN A 140 -2.71 -13.65 -18.41
CA ASN A 140 -3.84 -14.49 -18.06
C ASN A 140 -4.33 -14.12 -16.64
N TYR A 141 -5.60 -14.36 -16.40
CA TYR A 141 -6.21 -14.23 -15.08
C TYR A 141 -7.23 -15.34 -14.88
N LEU A 142 -7.51 -15.73 -13.66
CA LEU A 142 -8.63 -16.63 -13.36
C LEU A 142 -9.93 -15.88 -13.56
N GLY A 143 -10.85 -16.49 -14.27
CA GLY A 143 -12.17 -15.95 -14.57
C GLY A 143 -12.99 -15.69 -13.31
N PHE A 144 -14.15 -15.07 -13.50
CA PHE A 144 -14.94 -14.60 -12.38
C PHE A 144 -15.79 -15.73 -11.79
N ASP A 145 -15.72 -15.88 -10.48
CA ASP A 145 -16.56 -16.79 -9.70
C ASP A 145 -18.03 -16.31 -9.62
N ALA A 146 -18.84 -17.02 -8.85
CA ALA A 146 -20.26 -16.68 -8.65
C ALA A 146 -20.47 -15.32 -7.94
N ASP A 147 -19.48 -14.83 -7.21
CA ASP A 147 -19.47 -13.54 -6.52
C ASP A 147 -18.87 -12.43 -7.39
N GLY A 148 -18.48 -12.75 -8.63
CA GLY A 148 -17.87 -11.82 -9.57
C GLY A 148 -16.42 -11.45 -9.22
N ARG A 149 -15.68 -12.36 -8.57
CA ARG A 149 -14.26 -12.21 -8.24
C ARG A 149 -13.39 -13.02 -9.18
N GLY A 150 -12.27 -12.45 -9.60
CA GLY A 150 -11.23 -13.10 -10.39
C GLY A 150 -9.84 -12.72 -9.85
N TRP A 151 -8.79 -13.40 -10.30
CA TRP A 151 -7.44 -13.19 -9.75
C TRP A 151 -6.37 -13.16 -10.82
N VAL A 152 -5.38 -12.29 -10.60
CA VAL A 152 -4.10 -12.32 -11.31
C VAL A 152 -3.01 -12.53 -10.27
N HIS A 153 -2.39 -13.69 -10.26
CA HIS A 153 -1.36 -14.03 -9.28
C HIS A 153 -0.16 -14.74 -9.88
N ASP A 154 -0.04 -14.77 -11.19
CA ASP A 154 1.09 -15.39 -11.86
C ASP A 154 1.81 -14.37 -12.76
N GLN A 155 3.04 -14.60 -13.02
CA GLN A 155 4.10 -14.01 -13.86
C GLN A 155 3.71 -12.84 -14.79
N TRP A 156 2.48 -12.36 -14.74
CA TRP A 156 1.96 -11.28 -15.56
C TRP A 156 2.17 -11.49 -17.06
N SER A 157 2.18 -12.74 -17.48
CA SER A 157 2.44 -13.18 -18.84
C SER A 157 1.27 -14.03 -19.38
N PRO A 158 1.10 -14.17 -20.68
CA PRO A 158 0.16 -15.12 -21.25
C PRO A 158 0.67 -16.55 -21.12
N SER A 159 -0.22 -17.51 -20.89
CA SER A 159 0.13 -18.94 -20.78
C SER A 159 0.69 -19.54 -22.08
N ASP A 160 0.44 -18.90 -23.22
CA ASP A 160 0.98 -19.24 -24.54
C ASP A 160 2.19 -18.39 -24.95
N GLY A 161 2.70 -17.60 -24.00
CA GLY A 161 3.86 -16.73 -24.19
C GLY A 161 5.18 -17.50 -24.19
N ASP A 162 6.19 -16.93 -24.85
CA ASP A 162 7.57 -17.36 -24.68
C ASP A 162 8.01 -17.06 -23.23
N GLU A 163 8.75 -17.95 -22.58
CA GLU A 163 9.27 -17.80 -21.20
C GLU A 163 10.00 -16.48 -20.95
N ASN A 164 10.37 -15.76 -22.00
CA ASN A 164 11.01 -14.45 -21.92
C ASN A 164 10.03 -13.26 -21.99
N THR A 165 8.73 -13.49 -22.03
CA THR A 165 7.72 -12.42 -22.18
C THR A 165 7.05 -12.12 -20.84
N LEU A 166 7.85 -11.79 -19.82
CA LEU A 166 7.32 -11.33 -18.55
C LEU A 166 6.73 -9.92 -18.70
N GLY A 167 5.60 -9.69 -18.05
CA GLY A 167 5.01 -8.36 -17.99
C GLY A 167 5.80 -7.42 -17.11
N GLN A 168 5.59 -6.11 -17.28
CA GLN A 168 6.28 -5.09 -16.47
C GLN A 168 5.89 -5.14 -14.99
N LEU A 169 4.77 -5.76 -14.65
CA LEU A 169 4.30 -5.91 -13.27
C LEU A 169 4.90 -7.13 -12.56
N ASP A 170 5.52 -8.05 -13.32
CA ASP A 170 6.26 -9.15 -12.73
C ASP A 170 7.42 -8.62 -11.86
N VAL A 171 7.59 -9.19 -10.67
CA VAL A 171 8.63 -8.78 -9.72
C VAL A 171 9.91 -9.60 -9.86
N GLY A 172 9.89 -10.64 -10.71
CA GLY A 172 10.99 -11.57 -10.91
C GLY A 172 11.16 -12.54 -9.74
N GLU A 173 12.09 -13.48 -9.92
CA GLU A 173 12.49 -14.40 -8.85
C GLU A 173 13.43 -13.68 -7.87
N GLY A 174 13.32 -13.98 -6.58
CA GLY A 174 14.21 -13.42 -5.57
C GLY A 174 13.63 -13.49 -4.16
N GLU A 175 14.19 -12.68 -3.26
CA GLU A 175 13.74 -12.58 -1.86
C GLU A 175 12.45 -11.71 -1.71
N HIS A 176 11.91 -11.21 -2.80
CA HIS A 176 10.73 -10.37 -2.84
C HIS A 176 9.46 -11.21 -2.79
N MET A 177 8.41 -10.60 -2.28
CA MET A 177 7.08 -11.19 -2.37
C MET A 177 6.55 -11.04 -3.80
N TYR A 178 5.79 -12.04 -4.27
CA TYR A 178 5.05 -11.94 -5.53
C TYR A 178 4.02 -10.82 -5.46
N PHE A 179 3.70 -10.24 -6.61
CA PHE A 179 2.68 -9.22 -6.72
C PHE A 179 1.51 -9.73 -7.56
N GLY A 180 0.33 -9.74 -6.98
CA GLY A 180 -0.91 -10.10 -7.62
C GLY A 180 -2.02 -9.10 -7.34
N VAL A 181 -3.17 -9.32 -7.95
CA VAL A 181 -4.40 -8.55 -7.70
C VAL A 181 -5.62 -9.45 -7.70
N GLU A 182 -6.57 -9.11 -6.84
CA GLU A 182 -7.94 -9.58 -6.97
C GLU A 182 -8.69 -8.65 -7.93
N LEU A 183 -9.46 -9.23 -8.83
CA LEU A 183 -10.35 -8.52 -9.74
C LEU A 183 -11.79 -8.65 -9.26
N ARG A 184 -12.61 -7.68 -9.58
CA ARG A 184 -14.07 -7.79 -9.44
C ARG A 184 -14.78 -7.20 -10.65
N LEU A 185 -15.96 -7.69 -10.92
CA LEU A 185 -16.87 -7.05 -11.86
C LEU A 185 -17.41 -5.74 -11.28
N ARG A 186 -17.53 -4.72 -12.11
CA ARG A 186 -18.15 -3.45 -11.73
C ARG A 186 -19.67 -3.60 -11.74
N GLY A 187 -20.31 -3.20 -10.67
CA GLY A 187 -21.74 -3.33 -10.47
C GLY A 187 -22.09 -4.42 -9.44
N ALA A 188 -23.38 -4.52 -9.12
CA ALA A 188 -23.83 -5.54 -8.19
C ALA A 188 -23.85 -6.92 -8.86
N PRO A 189 -23.78 -8.01 -8.10
CA PRO A 189 -23.94 -9.36 -8.63
C PRO A 189 -25.22 -9.48 -9.46
N GLY A 190 -25.09 -9.98 -10.71
CA GLY A 190 -26.20 -10.11 -11.64
C GLY A 190 -26.55 -8.87 -12.48
N GLU A 191 -25.93 -7.72 -12.25
CA GLU A 191 -26.06 -6.54 -13.12
C GLU A 191 -25.26 -6.69 -14.42
N VAL A 192 -24.13 -7.39 -14.37
CA VAL A 192 -23.35 -7.72 -15.56
C VAL A 192 -23.90 -9.04 -16.12
N PRO A 193 -24.33 -9.07 -17.41
CA PRO A 193 -24.82 -10.30 -18.03
C PRO A 193 -23.76 -11.41 -17.98
N ALA A 194 -24.17 -12.63 -17.64
CA ALA A 194 -23.25 -13.77 -17.48
C ALA A 194 -22.47 -14.14 -18.76
N ASP A 195 -23.00 -13.76 -19.93
CA ASP A 195 -22.33 -13.93 -21.22
C ASP A 195 -21.37 -12.79 -21.57
N ALA A 196 -21.20 -11.81 -20.70
CA ALA A 196 -20.33 -10.64 -20.91
C ALA A 196 -18.94 -10.80 -20.30
N TYR A 197 -18.69 -11.87 -19.54
CA TYR A 197 -17.42 -12.12 -18.85
C TYR A 197 -17.12 -13.62 -18.74
N PRO A 198 -15.83 -14.02 -18.62
CA PRO A 198 -15.44 -15.43 -18.50
C PRO A 198 -15.74 -15.98 -17.11
N HIS A 199 -16.19 -17.24 -17.08
CA HIS A 199 -16.40 -18.03 -15.86
C HIS A 199 -15.41 -19.18 -15.85
N ASP A 200 -14.79 -19.48 -14.72
CA ASP A 200 -13.95 -20.66 -14.44
C ASP A 200 -12.87 -20.98 -15.52
N ASP A 201 -12.60 -20.06 -16.41
CA ASP A 201 -11.56 -20.14 -17.44
C ASP A 201 -10.34 -19.33 -17.00
N ALA A 202 -9.20 -19.55 -17.63
CA ALA A 202 -8.01 -18.70 -17.52
C ALA A 202 -7.83 -17.85 -18.81
N PRO A 203 -8.71 -16.88 -19.08
CA PRO A 203 -8.65 -16.09 -20.28
C PRO A 203 -7.45 -15.15 -20.31
N SER A 204 -7.06 -14.75 -21.51
CA SER A 204 -6.15 -13.62 -21.68
C SER A 204 -6.88 -12.29 -21.42
N SER A 205 -6.17 -11.32 -20.87
CA SER A 205 -6.70 -9.97 -20.61
C SER A 205 -7.13 -9.20 -21.86
N ASP A 206 -6.85 -9.71 -23.06
CA ASP A 206 -7.25 -9.17 -24.36
C ASP A 206 -8.08 -10.18 -25.20
N ASP A 207 -8.64 -11.20 -24.56
CA ASP A 207 -9.43 -12.22 -25.23
C ASP A 207 -10.60 -11.60 -26.04
N PRO A 208 -10.65 -11.82 -27.36
CA PRO A 208 -11.66 -11.23 -28.21
C PRO A 208 -13.10 -11.75 -27.95
N ARG A 209 -13.25 -12.86 -27.23
CA ARG A 209 -14.55 -13.36 -26.76
C ARG A 209 -15.21 -12.38 -25.77
N TRP A 210 -14.36 -11.63 -25.02
CA TRP A 210 -14.81 -10.72 -23.96
C TRP A 210 -14.37 -9.26 -24.22
N PRO A 211 -14.83 -8.62 -25.32
CA PRO A 211 -14.28 -7.34 -25.80
C PRO A 211 -14.45 -6.18 -24.83
N ARG A 212 -15.40 -6.29 -23.89
CA ARG A 212 -15.69 -5.25 -22.89
C ARG A 212 -15.13 -5.52 -21.51
N ILE A 213 -14.49 -6.66 -21.30
CA ILE A 213 -14.02 -7.07 -19.98
C ILE A 213 -13.06 -6.05 -19.36
N GLY A 214 -12.25 -5.38 -20.17
CA GLY A 214 -11.34 -4.34 -19.74
C GLY A 214 -12.02 -3.15 -19.05
N GLU A 215 -13.31 -2.90 -19.37
CA GLU A 215 -14.12 -1.83 -18.76
C GLU A 215 -15.00 -2.35 -17.64
N LEU A 216 -15.45 -3.61 -17.75
CA LEU A 216 -16.38 -4.24 -16.82
C LEU A 216 -15.70 -4.73 -15.55
N ALA A 217 -14.38 -4.95 -15.57
CA ALA A 217 -13.62 -5.43 -14.43
C ALA A 217 -12.66 -4.35 -13.91
N GLU A 218 -12.43 -4.40 -12.59
CA GLU A 218 -11.48 -3.54 -11.91
C GLU A 218 -10.71 -4.29 -10.82
N VAL A 219 -9.58 -3.73 -10.40
CA VAL A 219 -8.79 -4.21 -9.26
C VAL A 219 -9.58 -4.03 -7.97
N ALA A 220 -9.91 -5.12 -7.29
CA ALA A 220 -10.57 -5.13 -6.00
C ALA A 220 -9.59 -5.11 -4.84
N ALA A 221 -8.44 -5.78 -4.99
CA ALA A 221 -7.37 -5.75 -3.99
C ALA A 221 -5.99 -5.78 -4.64
N LEU A 222 -5.01 -5.18 -3.96
CA LEU A 222 -3.59 -5.40 -4.19
C LEU A 222 -3.12 -6.48 -3.24
N ILE A 223 -2.29 -7.39 -3.72
CA ILE A 223 -1.80 -8.53 -2.95
C ILE A 223 -0.28 -8.63 -3.15
N ALA A 224 0.45 -8.69 -2.04
CA ALA A 224 1.81 -9.17 -2.04
C ALA A 224 1.86 -10.47 -1.25
N SER A 225 2.49 -11.53 -1.77
CA SER A 225 2.51 -12.86 -1.15
C SER A 225 3.82 -13.57 -1.31
N THR A 226 4.09 -14.52 -0.43
CA THR A 226 5.28 -15.39 -0.49
C THR A 226 5.03 -16.69 -1.23
N SER A 227 3.79 -16.98 -1.63
CA SER A 227 3.41 -18.13 -2.43
C SER A 227 2.60 -17.68 -3.64
N LEU A 228 2.75 -18.41 -4.74
CA LEU A 228 1.88 -18.31 -5.92
C LEU A 228 0.66 -19.21 -5.80
N ASP A 229 0.63 -20.11 -4.81
CA ASP A 229 -0.45 -21.05 -4.61
C ASP A 229 -1.68 -20.40 -3.99
N ASP A 230 -2.85 -20.90 -4.37
CA ASP A 230 -4.20 -20.36 -4.15
C ASP A 230 -4.70 -20.34 -2.68
N GLU A 231 -3.85 -20.23 -1.69
CA GLU A 231 -4.25 -20.18 -0.27
C GLU A 231 -4.79 -18.80 0.15
N TRP A 232 -5.71 -18.26 -0.65
CA TRP A 232 -6.36 -16.98 -0.35
C TRP A 232 -7.78 -17.11 0.21
N GLU A 233 -8.12 -18.31 0.70
CA GLU A 233 -9.42 -18.53 1.35
C GLU A 233 -9.57 -17.87 2.72
#